data_6af88e166fe6a08dd8679968cf3af50c
#
_entry.id   6af88e166fe6a08dd8679968cf3af50c
#
_cell.length_a   1.000
_cell.length_b   1.000
_cell.length_c   1.000
_cell.angle_alpha   90.00
_cell.angle_beta   90.00
_cell.angle_gamma   90.00
#
_symmetry.space_group_name_H-M   'P 1'
#
loop_
_entity.id
_entity.type
_entity.pdbx_description
1 polymer ?
#
loop_
_entity_poly.entity_id
_entity_poly.type
_entity_poly.pdbx_seq_one_letter_code
_entity_poly.pdbx_strand_id
1 'polypeptide(L)'
;RSMRVFVLGDAHKPGPYTLSSLSSITHAIFAAGGISDIGSLRNIQLKRAGKLVTTLDLYDLLIKGDSRSDVLLQSGDVIFIAPKGNTISVEGEVRRPAIYELSQNESFNDVLAMSGGLLPTAFAKTTRVERYNQDSLRTVVNIDLTKTSDLTKEARSGDAVYVMKAAEMFEQSITVIGAVTRPGKYQWQSGQRITDIFPNIDSHLLHSADLNYSIVVREIDIARNIEILQFDIAKAISAPNSKDNIALQGNDKILVFTNVIKLIDSKINLDSLAFTQDNLAKKEQELAKDKYKKKQFWLKYGDSEQVAQLDTEEAAAAKLVEQSIAQFSGGELEEELDLKELTLFSRQRLLMPIIEKLKRQGKSGQPIQLVEADGEVKFPGIYPLARNARVSDLIAAAGGLTESAYTVRAEVSRNQVINHRAQQTSLMFSLSAALAGDEKDNVLLSSKDRLNIHQVPAWSENSVVELRGEFVFPGKYTVRRGESLADLITKAGGFTKFAHQEGSVFTRVQLREIEQQNLIKLTADLRIEMASKSMTDQNYSQSYAEVQQMLADMANVQPVGRLVLDLPRVMNNKNYDVL
;
A
#
# COMPACT_ATOMS: atom_id res chain seq x y z
N ARG A 1 -1.29 56.11 41.47
CA ARG A 1 -0.74 57.31 40.80
C ARG A 1 -0.38 56.93 39.36
N SER A 2 -0.60 57.84 38.40
CA SER A 2 -0.18 57.69 36.99
C SER A 2 1.19 58.34 36.78
N MET A 3 1.95 57.83 35.82
CA MET A 3 3.21 58.38 35.38
C MET A 3 3.22 58.46 33.86
N ARG A 4 3.93 59.45 33.31
CA ARG A 4 4.09 59.64 31.87
C ARG A 4 5.45 59.13 31.43
N VAL A 5 5.47 58.25 30.43
CA VAL A 5 6.67 57.69 29.84
C VAL A 5 6.63 57.86 28.34
N PHE A 6 7.74 57.71 27.66
CA PHE A 6 7.82 57.80 26.19
C PHE A 6 8.31 56.47 25.62
N VAL A 7 7.62 55.97 24.60
CA VAL A 7 8.06 54.82 23.81
C VAL A 7 8.45 55.35 22.44
N LEU A 8 9.72 55.19 22.08
CA LEU A 8 10.32 55.76 20.87
C LEU A 8 11.07 54.68 20.08
N GLY A 9 11.45 55.01 18.85
CA GLY A 9 12.10 54.07 17.93
C GLY A 9 11.10 53.20 17.22
N ASP A 10 11.45 51.94 16.99
CA ASP A 10 10.68 50.99 16.16
C ASP A 10 9.58 50.28 16.95
N ALA A 11 8.81 51.02 17.77
CA ALA A 11 7.56 50.58 18.35
C ALA A 11 6.45 50.58 17.31
N HIS A 12 5.42 49.76 17.49
CA HIS A 12 4.24 49.74 16.58
C HIS A 12 3.51 51.10 16.60
N LYS A 13 3.38 51.73 17.79
CA LYS A 13 2.83 53.08 17.96
C LYS A 13 3.75 53.88 18.88
N PRO A 14 4.79 54.56 18.33
CA PRO A 14 5.67 55.39 19.15
C PRO A 14 4.91 56.62 19.65
N GLY A 15 5.22 57.05 20.88
CA GLY A 15 4.64 58.23 21.49
C GLY A 15 4.68 58.27 23.02
N PRO A 16 4.03 59.27 23.63
CA PRO A 16 3.89 59.36 25.07
C PRO A 16 2.74 58.49 25.59
N TYR A 17 3.01 57.79 26.70
CA TYR A 17 2.03 56.93 27.36
C TYR A 17 1.85 57.29 28.83
N THR A 18 0.61 57.26 29.29
CA THR A 18 0.28 57.42 30.72
C THR A 18 -0.01 56.01 31.30
N LEU A 19 0.87 55.59 32.19
CA LEU A 19 0.83 54.25 32.79
C LEU A 19 0.68 54.31 34.30
N SER A 20 0.40 53.18 34.92
CA SER A 20 0.43 53.04 36.39
C SER A 20 1.87 53.17 36.90
N SER A 21 2.05 53.76 38.12
CA SER A 21 3.34 53.84 38.76
C SER A 21 4.01 52.50 39.10
N LEU A 22 3.31 51.41 38.90
CA LEU A 22 3.81 50.02 39.05
C LEU A 22 4.13 49.31 37.72
N SER A 23 4.09 50.08 36.62
CA SER A 23 4.36 49.49 35.28
C SER A 23 5.85 49.31 35.04
N SER A 24 6.18 48.22 34.35
CA SER A 24 7.54 47.90 33.87
C SER A 24 7.71 48.27 32.38
N ILE A 25 8.91 48.03 31.84
CA ILE A 25 9.22 48.26 30.42
C ILE A 25 8.26 47.48 29.52
N THR A 26 7.99 46.20 29.82
CA THR A 26 7.10 45.37 29.03
C THR A 26 5.65 45.90 29.01
N HIS A 27 5.16 46.46 30.12
CA HIS A 27 3.84 47.08 30.15
C HIS A 27 3.74 48.29 29.20
N ALA A 28 4.84 49.09 29.10
CA ALA A 28 4.88 50.22 28.17
C ALA A 28 4.94 49.76 26.72
N ILE A 29 5.69 48.72 26.42
CA ILE A 29 5.75 48.12 25.07
C ILE A 29 4.38 47.61 24.65
N PHE A 30 3.66 46.86 25.52
CA PHE A 30 2.31 46.39 25.23
C PHE A 30 1.32 47.57 25.05
N ALA A 31 1.43 48.63 25.85
CA ALA A 31 0.63 49.83 25.67
C ALA A 31 0.87 50.51 24.30
N ALA A 32 2.10 50.44 23.80
CA ALA A 32 2.49 50.93 22.47
C ALA A 32 2.11 50.00 21.33
N GLY A 33 1.38 48.92 21.61
CA GLY A 33 0.97 47.94 20.60
C GLY A 33 2.04 46.93 20.22
N GLY A 34 3.16 46.86 20.97
CA GLY A 34 4.26 45.96 20.70
C GLY A 34 5.40 46.65 19.91
N ILE A 35 6.27 45.80 19.38
CA ILE A 35 7.44 46.18 18.57
C ILE A 35 7.07 45.98 17.09
N SER A 36 7.49 46.88 16.23
CA SER A 36 7.28 46.76 14.78
C SER A 36 8.16 45.67 14.17
N ASP A 37 7.83 45.24 12.94
CA ASP A 37 8.56 44.17 12.24
C ASP A 37 10.04 44.50 11.99
N ILE A 38 10.41 45.76 12.01
CA ILE A 38 11.80 46.26 11.84
C ILE A 38 12.48 46.54 13.16
N GLY A 39 11.77 46.46 14.30
CA GLY A 39 12.30 46.71 15.62
C GLY A 39 13.02 45.53 16.25
N SER A 40 14.03 45.80 17.06
CA SER A 40 14.78 44.79 17.80
C SER A 40 13.97 44.26 18.97
N LEU A 41 13.93 42.95 19.13
CA LEU A 41 13.40 42.27 20.33
C LEU A 41 14.48 42.15 21.43
N ARG A 42 15.71 42.44 21.12
CA ARG A 42 16.85 42.19 22.00
C ARG A 42 17.60 43.48 22.46
N ASN A 43 17.34 44.62 21.79
CA ASN A 43 17.96 45.88 22.12
C ASN A 43 16.91 46.96 22.43
N ILE A 44 16.23 46.78 23.56
CA ILE A 44 15.23 47.72 24.08
C ILE A 44 15.88 48.48 25.24
N GLN A 45 16.16 49.75 25.04
CA GLN A 45 16.90 50.58 25.98
C GLN A 45 15.96 51.41 26.84
N LEU A 46 16.11 51.29 28.15
CA LEU A 46 15.49 52.24 29.09
C LEU A 46 16.48 53.37 29.38
N LYS A 47 16.08 54.60 29.04
CA LYS A 47 16.85 55.82 29.31
C LYS A 47 16.13 56.70 30.32
N ARG A 48 16.85 57.13 31.33
CA ARG A 48 16.36 58.02 32.38
C ARG A 48 17.25 59.25 32.43
N ALA A 49 16.67 60.43 32.29
CA ALA A 49 17.41 61.67 32.22
C ALA A 49 18.61 61.65 31.21
N GLY A 50 18.39 61.02 30.05
CA GLY A 50 19.37 60.87 28.99
C GLY A 50 20.40 59.73 29.18
N LYS A 51 20.42 59.06 30.34
CA LYS A 51 21.40 58.01 30.64
C LYS A 51 20.75 56.65 30.47
N LEU A 52 21.48 55.68 29.91
CA LEU A 52 21.04 54.30 29.81
C LEU A 52 20.96 53.69 31.22
N VAL A 53 19.79 53.18 31.59
CA VAL A 53 19.52 52.48 32.87
C VAL A 53 19.71 50.99 32.71
N THR A 54 19.07 50.41 31.69
CA THR A 54 19.14 48.98 31.38
C THR A 54 18.79 48.75 29.90
N THR A 55 19.20 47.61 29.40
CA THR A 55 18.73 47.07 28.10
C THR A 55 17.94 45.82 28.39
N LEU A 56 16.70 45.77 27.91
CA LEU A 56 15.83 44.61 27.97
C LEU A 56 16.01 43.76 26.70
N ASP A 57 16.33 42.49 26.90
CA ASP A 57 16.28 41.45 25.89
C ASP A 57 14.98 40.63 26.09
N LEU A 58 14.03 40.75 25.16
CA LEU A 58 12.78 40.01 25.28
C LEU A 58 12.96 38.49 25.09
N TYR A 59 14.07 38.03 24.51
CA TYR A 59 14.36 36.60 24.43
C TYR A 59 14.61 35.99 25.80
N ASP A 60 15.29 36.73 26.70
CA ASP A 60 15.45 36.28 28.08
C ASP A 60 14.11 36.15 28.78
N LEU A 61 13.20 37.09 28.58
CA LEU A 61 11.87 37.05 29.16
C LEU A 61 10.99 35.97 28.51
N LEU A 62 10.87 35.95 27.16
CA LEU A 62 9.92 35.13 26.43
C LEU A 62 10.37 33.67 26.29
N ILE A 63 11.68 33.43 26.19
CA ILE A 63 12.23 32.07 25.96
C ILE A 63 12.71 31.45 27.27
N LYS A 64 13.37 32.25 28.15
CA LYS A 64 13.96 31.75 29.39
C LYS A 64 13.12 32.05 30.64
N GLY A 65 12.08 32.91 30.53
CA GLY A 65 11.26 33.36 31.67
C GLY A 65 12.00 34.28 32.63
N ASP A 66 13.10 34.90 32.21
CA ASP A 66 13.93 35.77 33.01
C ASP A 66 13.44 37.21 32.90
N SER A 67 12.87 37.73 33.98
CA SER A 67 12.31 39.09 34.07
C SER A 67 13.23 40.11 34.76
N ARG A 68 14.47 39.76 35.08
CA ARG A 68 15.39 40.63 35.85
C ARG A 68 15.66 41.97 35.18
N SER A 69 15.67 42.04 33.86
CA SER A 69 15.90 43.25 33.08
C SER A 69 14.62 44.05 32.83
N ASP A 70 13.43 43.53 33.19
CA ASP A 70 12.15 44.24 33.06
C ASP A 70 11.88 45.10 34.33
N VAL A 71 12.60 46.18 34.44
CA VAL A 71 12.55 47.06 35.60
C VAL A 71 11.33 47.98 35.62
N LEU A 72 10.95 48.46 36.83
CA LEU A 72 9.87 49.41 37.01
C LEU A 72 10.24 50.79 36.44
N LEU A 73 9.27 51.39 35.78
CA LEU A 73 9.40 52.69 35.12
C LEU A 73 9.24 53.86 36.13
N GLN A 74 9.79 54.99 35.78
CA GLN A 74 9.61 56.27 36.46
C GLN A 74 9.06 57.33 35.50
N SER A 75 8.45 58.37 36.06
CA SER A 75 7.95 59.48 35.24
C SER A 75 9.07 60.18 34.47
N GLY A 76 8.89 60.35 33.16
CA GLY A 76 9.89 60.90 32.26
C GLY A 76 10.86 59.89 31.65
N ASP A 77 10.71 58.60 31.95
CA ASP A 77 11.52 57.56 31.33
C ASP A 77 11.23 57.46 29.81
N VAL A 78 12.26 57.14 29.06
CA VAL A 78 12.21 56.91 27.62
C VAL A 78 12.61 55.47 27.35
N ILE A 79 11.70 54.73 26.75
CA ILE A 79 11.94 53.38 26.23
C ILE A 79 12.24 53.54 24.74
N PHE A 80 13.46 53.21 24.35
CA PHE A 80 13.91 53.31 22.97
C PHE A 80 14.11 51.92 22.39
N ILE A 81 13.33 51.58 21.35
CA ILE A 81 13.42 50.35 20.62
C ILE A 81 14.33 50.56 19.40
N ALA A 82 15.48 49.92 19.43
CA ALA A 82 16.45 49.99 18.34
C ALA A 82 15.96 49.23 17.08
N PRO A 83 16.51 49.55 15.90
CA PRO A 83 16.30 48.71 14.72
C PRO A 83 16.78 47.26 14.94
N LYS A 84 16.13 46.31 14.27
CA LYS A 84 16.49 44.89 14.30
C LYS A 84 17.97 44.70 13.92
N GLY A 85 18.68 43.91 14.68
CA GLY A 85 20.08 43.57 14.44
C GLY A 85 20.25 42.42 13.43
N ASN A 86 21.35 41.71 13.58
CA ASN A 86 21.64 40.52 12.76
C ASN A 86 20.61 39.46 12.96
N THR A 87 20.23 38.76 11.88
CA THR A 87 19.22 37.71 11.95
C THR A 87 19.72 36.41 11.35
N ILE A 88 19.15 35.31 11.83
CA ILE A 88 19.35 33.96 11.34
C ILE A 88 17.99 33.28 11.15
N SER A 89 17.77 32.59 10.03
CA SER A 89 16.58 31.77 9.87
C SER A 89 16.86 30.33 10.32
N VAL A 90 15.87 29.72 10.99
CA VAL A 90 15.92 28.33 11.43
C VAL A 90 14.64 27.64 10.97
N GLU A 91 14.80 26.60 10.16
CA GLU A 91 13.70 25.87 9.52
C GLU A 91 13.88 24.35 9.68
N GLY A 92 12.83 23.59 9.39
CA GLY A 92 12.84 22.13 9.43
C GLY A 92 12.51 21.56 10.81
N GLU A 93 13.19 20.49 11.20
CA GLU A 93 12.85 19.67 12.37
C GLU A 93 13.33 20.26 13.71
N VAL A 94 12.88 21.47 14.01
CA VAL A 94 13.07 22.16 15.28
C VAL A 94 11.71 22.49 15.91
N ARG A 95 11.67 22.70 17.23
CA ARG A 95 10.38 22.93 17.92
C ARG A 95 9.74 24.26 17.58
N ARG A 96 10.55 25.28 17.26
CA ARG A 96 10.09 26.64 16.95
C ARG A 96 10.84 27.15 15.72
N PRO A 97 10.45 26.79 14.50
CA PRO A 97 11.04 27.35 13.30
C PRO A 97 10.66 28.83 13.19
N ALA A 98 11.66 29.69 13.06
CA ALA A 98 11.47 31.14 12.97
C ALA A 98 12.75 31.85 12.50
N ILE A 99 12.64 33.18 12.27
CA ILE A 99 13.78 34.06 12.11
C ILE A 99 14.14 34.65 13.49
N TYR A 100 15.35 34.39 13.94
CA TYR A 100 15.85 34.86 15.24
C TYR A 100 16.82 36.01 15.06
N GLU A 101 16.77 36.96 15.98
CA GLU A 101 17.76 38.05 16.08
C GLU A 101 18.96 37.55 16.87
N LEU A 102 20.18 37.73 16.32
CA LEU A 102 21.42 37.31 16.93
C LEU A 102 22.03 38.44 17.75
N SER A 103 22.52 38.13 18.94
CA SER A 103 23.48 38.94 19.68
C SER A 103 24.90 38.66 19.20
N GLN A 104 25.87 39.47 19.68
CA GLN A 104 27.27 39.27 19.34
C GLN A 104 27.79 37.93 19.88
N ASN A 105 28.52 37.18 19.03
CA ASN A 105 29.22 35.94 19.36
C ASN A 105 28.30 34.77 19.77
N GLU A 106 27.03 34.76 19.35
CA GLU A 106 26.16 33.59 19.58
C GLU A 106 26.55 32.42 18.69
N SER A 107 26.53 31.26 19.29
CA SER A 107 26.88 29.99 18.65
C SER A 107 25.63 29.28 18.09
N PHE A 108 25.84 28.23 17.30
CA PHE A 108 24.72 27.36 16.87
C PHE A 108 24.03 26.68 18.06
N ASN A 109 24.72 26.50 19.19
CA ASN A 109 24.10 26.02 20.42
C ASN A 109 23.05 26.99 20.96
N ASP A 110 23.38 28.30 20.94
CA ASP A 110 22.45 29.34 21.38
C ASP A 110 21.25 29.45 20.44
N VAL A 111 21.48 29.36 19.12
CA VAL A 111 20.43 29.35 18.10
C VAL A 111 19.52 28.15 18.29
N LEU A 112 20.08 26.96 18.55
CA LEU A 112 19.32 25.76 18.84
C LEU A 112 18.48 25.88 20.12
N ALA A 113 19.04 26.52 21.16
CA ALA A 113 18.32 26.81 22.40
C ALA A 113 17.15 27.79 22.16
N MET A 114 17.34 28.85 21.37
CA MET A 114 16.29 29.80 20.98
C MET A 114 15.15 29.10 20.21
N SER A 115 15.50 28.18 19.31
CA SER A 115 14.53 27.39 18.54
C SER A 115 13.82 26.28 19.37
N GLY A 116 14.15 26.17 20.66
CA GLY A 116 13.55 25.18 21.57
C GLY A 116 14.11 23.77 21.44
N GLY A 117 15.19 23.59 20.68
CA GLY A 117 15.85 22.31 20.44
C GLY A 117 15.25 21.54 19.26
N LEU A 118 15.81 20.37 19.02
CA LEU A 118 15.42 19.49 17.92
C LEU A 118 14.13 18.73 18.23
N LEU A 119 13.39 18.41 17.18
CA LEU A 119 12.34 17.39 17.24
C LEU A 119 12.96 15.99 17.28
N PRO A 120 12.25 14.97 17.83
CA PRO A 120 12.72 13.58 17.81
C PRO A 120 12.97 13.03 16.40
N THR A 121 12.32 13.61 15.41
CA THR A 121 12.40 13.25 13.98
C THR A 121 13.54 13.96 13.26
N ALA A 122 14.35 14.79 13.95
CA ALA A 122 15.44 15.53 13.35
C ALA A 122 16.65 14.67 12.97
N PHE A 123 17.20 14.88 11.78
CA PHE A 123 18.49 14.32 11.37
C PHE A 123 19.62 15.30 11.71
N ALA A 124 20.06 15.26 12.96
CA ALA A 124 21.01 16.22 13.52
C ALA A 124 22.44 16.14 12.96
N LYS A 125 22.85 14.95 12.43
CA LYS A 125 24.23 14.72 11.95
C LYS A 125 24.61 15.56 10.74
N THR A 126 23.64 16.01 9.95
CA THR A 126 23.88 16.82 8.75
C THR A 126 22.82 17.90 8.66
N THR A 127 23.07 19.00 9.36
CA THR A 127 22.25 20.21 9.27
C THR A 127 22.84 21.12 8.23
N ARG A 128 22.03 21.53 7.26
CA ARG A 128 22.44 22.42 6.18
C ARG A 128 22.35 23.86 6.64
N VAL A 129 23.45 24.59 6.52
CA VAL A 129 23.51 26.05 6.74
C VAL A 129 23.89 26.72 5.42
N GLU A 130 23.00 27.53 4.89
CA GLU A 130 23.27 28.37 3.74
C GLU A 130 23.72 29.74 4.23
N ARG A 131 24.86 30.23 3.73
CA ARG A 131 25.42 31.53 4.09
C ARG A 131 26.05 32.22 2.89
N TYR A 132 26.21 33.51 2.99
CA TYR A 132 26.99 34.30 2.03
C TYR A 132 28.47 34.29 2.41
N ASN A 133 29.33 34.01 1.44
CA ASN A 133 30.79 34.16 1.61
C ASN A 133 31.23 35.63 1.42
N GLN A 134 32.54 35.88 1.50
CA GLN A 134 33.11 37.23 1.32
C GLN A 134 32.87 37.82 -0.06
N ASP A 135 32.67 36.97 -1.07
CA ASP A 135 32.39 37.36 -2.47
C ASP A 135 30.89 37.51 -2.74
N SER A 136 30.05 37.56 -1.69
CA SER A 136 28.57 37.60 -1.78
C SER A 136 27.94 36.42 -2.52
N LEU A 137 28.63 35.29 -2.61
CA LEU A 137 28.09 34.04 -3.19
C LEU A 137 27.50 33.17 -2.08
N ARG A 138 26.37 32.57 -2.36
CA ARG A 138 25.75 31.60 -1.44
C ARG A 138 26.60 30.33 -1.39
N THR A 139 26.93 29.90 -0.20
CA THR A 139 27.64 28.64 0.06
C THR A 139 26.86 27.79 1.05
N VAL A 140 27.02 26.49 0.96
CA VAL A 140 26.40 25.52 1.87
C VAL A 140 27.46 24.97 2.80
N VAL A 141 27.21 25.06 4.10
CA VAL A 141 28.04 24.47 5.14
C VAL A 141 27.20 23.42 5.88
N ASN A 142 27.77 22.23 6.05
CA ASN A 142 27.12 21.19 6.85
C ASN A 142 27.63 21.26 8.29
N ILE A 143 26.71 21.22 9.23
CA ILE A 143 27.01 21.27 10.68
C ILE A 143 26.40 20.00 11.31
N ASP A 144 27.18 19.33 12.14
CA ASP A 144 26.74 18.20 12.95
C ASP A 144 26.29 18.68 14.33
N LEU A 145 24.99 18.84 14.52
CA LEU A 145 24.41 19.30 15.79
C LEU A 145 24.54 18.28 16.95
N THR A 146 25.12 17.11 16.68
CA THR A 146 25.47 16.13 17.74
C THR A 146 26.86 16.34 18.31
N LYS A 147 27.69 17.16 17.65
CA LYS A 147 29.08 17.42 18.04
C LYS A 147 29.24 18.80 18.72
N THR A 148 29.81 18.81 19.90
CA THR A 148 30.09 20.04 20.64
C THR A 148 30.97 21.02 19.84
N SER A 149 31.94 20.50 19.07
CA SER A 149 32.82 21.33 18.23
C SER A 149 32.06 22.10 17.14
N ASP A 150 30.95 21.59 16.65
CA ASP A 150 30.14 22.27 15.65
C ASP A 150 29.10 23.17 16.31
N LEU A 151 28.53 22.77 17.43
CA LEU A 151 27.59 23.58 18.22
C LEU A 151 28.25 24.89 18.74
N THR A 152 29.54 24.89 19.05
CA THR A 152 30.28 26.08 19.53
C THR A 152 30.73 27.02 18.42
N LYS A 153 30.53 26.65 17.13
CA LYS A 153 30.80 27.55 16.02
C LYS A 153 29.87 28.77 16.05
N GLU A 154 30.40 29.92 15.69
CA GLU A 154 29.67 31.18 15.64
C GLU A 154 28.61 31.15 14.50
N ALA A 155 27.38 31.51 14.85
CA ALA A 155 26.30 31.76 13.93
C ALA A 155 26.43 33.14 13.30
N ARG A 156 26.25 33.27 11.99
CA ARG A 156 26.47 34.54 11.28
C ARG A 156 25.16 35.15 10.81
N SER A 157 25.16 36.48 10.72
CA SER A 157 24.05 37.20 10.11
C SER A 157 23.76 36.71 8.69
N GLY A 158 22.48 36.44 8.40
CA GLY A 158 22.05 35.97 7.11
C GLY A 158 22.21 34.47 6.90
N ASP A 159 22.64 33.69 7.90
CA ASP A 159 22.64 32.25 7.85
C ASP A 159 21.18 31.73 7.77
N ALA A 160 20.95 30.74 6.91
CA ALA A 160 19.72 29.99 6.87
C ALA A 160 20.01 28.52 7.26
N VAL A 161 19.55 28.15 8.44
CA VAL A 161 19.75 26.83 9.03
C VAL A 161 18.56 25.95 8.71
N TYR A 162 18.79 24.84 8.04
CA TYR A 162 17.75 23.86 7.72
C TYR A 162 18.08 22.51 8.35
N VAL A 163 17.27 22.11 9.34
CA VAL A 163 17.40 20.82 10.01
C VAL A 163 16.55 19.80 9.27
N MET A 164 17.20 18.82 8.65
CA MET A 164 16.52 17.79 7.87
C MET A 164 15.75 16.81 8.76
N LYS A 165 14.70 16.23 8.20
CA LYS A 165 14.00 15.10 8.81
C LYS A 165 14.83 13.83 8.70
N ALA A 166 14.85 12.99 9.72
CA ALA A 166 15.42 11.65 9.66
C ALA A 166 14.67 10.80 8.64
N ALA A 167 15.40 9.93 7.96
CA ALA A 167 14.78 9.00 7.02
C ALA A 167 13.76 8.11 7.75
N GLU A 168 12.58 7.91 7.14
CA GLU A 168 11.53 7.05 7.69
C GLU A 168 11.84 5.55 7.50
N MET A 169 13.12 5.21 7.38
CA MET A 169 13.57 3.84 7.22
C MET A 169 13.88 3.22 8.58
N PHE A 170 13.37 2.02 8.78
CA PHE A 170 13.73 1.24 9.95
C PHE A 170 15.02 0.48 9.65
N GLU A 171 16.01 0.62 10.49
CA GLU A 171 17.21 -0.19 10.46
C GLU A 171 16.94 -1.52 11.15
N GLN A 172 17.34 -2.63 10.51
CA GLN A 172 17.23 -3.98 11.08
C GLN A 172 15.81 -4.36 11.55
N SER A 173 14.82 -4.19 10.69
CA SER A 173 13.45 -4.62 10.97
C SER A 173 13.03 -5.77 10.07
N ILE A 174 12.10 -6.62 10.56
CA ILE A 174 11.38 -7.60 9.75
C ILE A 174 10.01 -7.01 9.42
N THR A 175 9.61 -7.06 8.17
CA THR A 175 8.27 -6.63 7.77
C THR A 175 7.40 -7.85 7.51
N VAL A 176 6.24 -7.93 8.16
CA VAL A 176 5.27 -9.01 8.00
C VAL A 176 4.02 -8.47 7.28
N ILE A 177 3.67 -9.09 6.16
CA ILE A 177 2.57 -8.65 5.28
C ILE A 177 1.72 -9.88 4.92
N GLY A 178 0.42 -9.66 4.75
CA GLY A 178 -0.49 -10.68 4.23
C GLY A 178 -1.53 -11.16 5.22
N ALA A 179 -1.93 -12.42 5.11
CA ALA A 179 -3.01 -13.04 5.87
C ALA A 179 -2.61 -13.35 7.32
N VAL A 180 -2.17 -12.34 8.05
CA VAL A 180 -1.74 -12.39 9.45
C VAL A 180 -2.61 -11.50 10.32
N THR A 181 -2.73 -11.82 11.61
CA THR A 181 -3.53 -11.03 12.57
C THR A 181 -2.92 -9.67 12.88
N ARG A 182 -1.61 -9.56 12.80
CA ARG A 182 -0.86 -8.34 13.14
C ARG A 182 0.19 -8.05 12.08
N PRO A 183 -0.19 -7.52 10.91
CA PRO A 183 0.79 -7.08 9.91
C PRO A 183 1.56 -5.86 10.43
N GLY A 184 2.83 -5.74 10.05
CA GLY A 184 3.63 -4.60 10.47
C GLY A 184 5.12 -4.88 10.50
N LYS A 185 5.86 -3.97 11.14
CA LYS A 185 7.30 -4.08 11.32
C LYS A 185 7.64 -4.59 12.71
N TYR A 186 8.52 -5.55 12.76
CA TYR A 186 9.00 -6.20 13.96
C TYR A 186 10.50 -5.94 14.11
N GLN A 187 10.98 -5.84 15.35
CA GLN A 187 12.41 -5.76 15.62
C GLN A 187 13.07 -7.06 15.19
N TRP A 188 14.16 -6.96 14.44
CA TRP A 188 15.01 -8.11 14.14
C TRP A 188 16.06 -8.33 15.23
N GLN A 189 16.32 -9.58 15.56
CA GLN A 189 17.40 -9.99 16.47
C GLN A 189 18.22 -11.11 15.83
N SER A 190 19.53 -11.12 16.10
CA SER A 190 20.40 -12.16 15.57
C SER A 190 19.97 -13.56 16.03
N GLY A 191 19.87 -14.49 15.07
CA GLY A 191 19.42 -15.86 15.32
C GLY A 191 17.91 -16.08 15.27
N GLN A 192 17.13 -15.02 15.08
CA GLN A 192 15.67 -15.09 14.98
C GLN A 192 15.21 -15.90 13.76
N ARG A 193 14.16 -16.69 13.93
CA ARG A 193 13.58 -17.57 12.92
C ARG A 193 12.10 -17.30 12.71
N ILE A 194 11.50 -17.98 11.71
CA ILE A 194 10.06 -17.87 11.39
C ILE A 194 9.19 -18.18 12.62
N THR A 195 9.53 -19.20 13.41
CA THR A 195 8.77 -19.59 14.60
C THR A 195 8.82 -18.56 15.73
N ASP A 196 9.79 -17.65 15.74
CA ASP A 196 9.83 -16.56 16.72
C ASP A 196 8.85 -15.44 16.35
N ILE A 197 8.51 -15.32 15.07
CA ILE A 197 7.47 -14.39 14.57
C ILE A 197 6.09 -15.04 14.65
N PHE A 198 5.99 -16.35 14.31
CA PHE A 198 4.74 -17.11 14.28
C PHE A 198 4.83 -18.33 15.23
N PRO A 199 4.75 -18.14 16.54
CA PRO A 199 4.85 -19.26 17.50
C PRO A 199 3.67 -20.20 17.44
N ASN A 200 2.50 -19.76 17.00
CA ASN A 200 1.34 -20.62 16.76
C ASN A 200 0.45 -20.04 15.63
N ILE A 201 -0.38 -20.90 15.04
CA ILE A 201 -1.24 -20.56 13.90
C ILE A 201 -2.43 -19.70 14.35
N ASP A 202 -3.16 -20.11 15.39
CA ASP A 202 -4.47 -19.57 15.75
C ASP A 202 -4.46 -18.09 16.15
N SER A 203 -3.38 -17.65 16.81
CA SER A 203 -3.30 -16.25 17.29
C SER A 203 -2.51 -15.32 16.36
N HIS A 204 -1.79 -15.87 15.35
CA HIS A 204 -0.92 -15.07 14.49
C HIS A 204 -1.37 -15.02 13.04
N LEU A 205 -2.17 -15.98 12.58
CA LEU A 205 -2.62 -16.05 11.20
C LEU A 205 -4.14 -15.86 11.10
N LEU A 206 -4.60 -15.35 9.97
CA LEU A 206 -6.02 -15.32 9.65
C LEU A 206 -6.49 -16.72 9.25
N HIS A 207 -7.76 -17.04 9.45
CA HIS A 207 -8.34 -18.34 9.03
C HIS A 207 -8.23 -18.59 7.53
N SER A 208 -8.16 -17.53 6.73
CA SER A 208 -7.96 -17.59 5.28
C SER A 208 -6.50 -17.77 4.86
N ALA A 209 -5.55 -17.81 5.80
CA ALA A 209 -4.13 -17.92 5.48
C ALA A 209 -3.80 -19.25 4.83
N ASP A 210 -2.94 -19.24 3.82
CA ASP A 210 -2.35 -20.45 3.26
C ASP A 210 -1.18 -20.89 4.12
N LEU A 211 -1.31 -22.05 4.73
CA LEU A 211 -0.29 -22.59 5.62
C LEU A 211 0.87 -23.25 4.88
N ASN A 212 0.67 -23.66 3.63
CA ASN A 212 1.64 -24.41 2.83
C ASN A 212 2.54 -23.54 1.97
N TYR A 213 2.18 -22.25 1.77
CA TYR A 213 2.94 -21.33 0.95
C TYR A 213 3.08 -19.98 1.58
N SER A 214 4.29 -19.67 1.95
CA SER A 214 4.72 -18.35 2.38
C SER A 214 6.13 -18.08 1.86
N ILE A 215 6.52 -16.82 1.75
CA ILE A 215 7.83 -16.45 1.25
C ILE A 215 8.52 -15.42 2.14
N VAL A 216 9.85 -15.51 2.19
CA VAL A 216 10.72 -14.43 2.68
C VAL A 216 11.37 -13.78 1.46
N VAL A 217 11.20 -12.49 1.33
CA VAL A 217 11.88 -11.65 0.34
C VAL A 217 13.08 -11.01 1.02
N ARG A 218 14.27 -11.36 0.58
CA ARG A 218 15.55 -10.95 1.16
C ARG A 218 16.35 -10.09 0.20
N GLU A 219 16.84 -8.95 0.66
CA GLU A 219 17.80 -8.15 -0.09
C GLU A 219 19.20 -8.75 0.08
N ILE A 220 19.89 -9.02 -1.05
CA ILE A 220 21.18 -9.76 -1.04
C ILE A 220 22.39 -8.89 -1.27
N ASP A 221 22.22 -7.67 -1.78
CA ASP A 221 23.33 -6.77 -2.09
C ASP A 221 22.98 -5.28 -1.92
N ILE A 222 23.98 -4.41 -2.08
CA ILE A 222 23.84 -2.95 -2.00
C ILE A 222 22.93 -2.39 -3.09
N ALA A 223 22.82 -3.05 -4.23
CA ALA A 223 21.88 -2.69 -5.31
C ALA A 223 20.44 -3.08 -4.98
N ARG A 224 20.21 -3.67 -3.79
CA ARG A 224 18.92 -4.16 -3.30
C ARG A 224 18.29 -5.21 -4.20
N ASN A 225 19.12 -6.02 -4.85
CA ASN A 225 18.63 -7.20 -5.52
C ASN A 225 18.01 -8.15 -4.49
N ILE A 226 16.95 -8.84 -4.90
CA ILE A 226 16.21 -9.73 -3.99
C ILE A 226 16.39 -11.18 -4.38
N GLU A 227 16.36 -12.04 -3.38
CA GLU A 227 16.13 -13.46 -3.52
C GLU A 227 14.88 -13.88 -2.73
N ILE A 228 14.32 -14.99 -3.14
CA ILE A 228 13.09 -15.52 -2.55
C ILE A 228 13.42 -16.82 -1.84
N LEU A 229 12.96 -16.93 -0.59
CA LEU A 229 13.00 -18.15 0.20
C LEU A 229 11.56 -18.56 0.46
N GLN A 230 11.17 -19.73 0.01
CA GLN A 230 9.84 -20.30 0.24
C GLN A 230 9.85 -21.17 1.48
N PHE A 231 8.75 -21.17 2.22
CA PHE A 231 8.55 -22.03 3.38
C PHE A 231 7.09 -22.39 3.59
N ASP A 232 6.88 -23.52 4.24
CA ASP A 232 5.60 -24.01 4.72
C ASP A 232 5.49 -23.61 6.21
N ILE A 233 4.54 -22.74 6.54
CA ILE A 233 4.43 -22.19 7.89
C ILE A 233 3.95 -23.25 8.90
N ALA A 234 3.07 -24.19 8.46
CA ALA A 234 2.63 -25.27 9.30
C ALA A 234 3.78 -26.22 9.64
N LYS A 235 4.65 -26.52 8.67
CA LYS A 235 5.86 -27.33 8.91
C LYS A 235 6.90 -26.59 9.75
N ALA A 236 7.09 -25.28 9.55
CA ALA A 236 7.99 -24.49 10.37
C ALA A 236 7.60 -24.55 11.86
N ILE A 237 6.29 -24.47 12.17
CA ILE A 237 5.77 -24.50 13.54
C ILE A 237 5.79 -25.93 14.10
N SER A 238 5.33 -26.94 13.34
CA SER A 238 5.25 -28.33 13.82
C SER A 238 6.62 -29.02 13.93
N ALA A 239 7.59 -28.63 13.10
CA ALA A 239 8.95 -29.15 13.07
C ALA A 239 9.98 -27.99 13.07
N PRO A 240 10.26 -27.36 14.22
CA PRO A 240 11.15 -26.18 14.31
C PRO A 240 12.57 -26.39 13.79
N ASN A 241 13.02 -27.62 13.67
CA ASN A 241 14.33 -27.98 13.09
C ASN A 241 14.29 -28.20 11.57
N SER A 242 13.12 -28.08 10.94
CA SER A 242 12.98 -28.24 9.49
C SER A 242 13.62 -27.08 8.71
N LYS A 243 13.84 -27.31 7.42
CA LYS A 243 14.30 -26.27 6.47
C LYS A 243 13.32 -25.10 6.37
N ASP A 244 12.04 -25.33 6.68
CA ASP A 244 10.96 -24.35 6.59
C ASP A 244 11.04 -23.29 7.71
N ASN A 245 11.69 -23.61 8.84
CA ASN A 245 11.97 -22.62 9.89
C ASN A 245 13.20 -21.78 9.55
N ILE A 246 13.05 -20.91 8.56
CA ILE A 246 14.12 -20.08 8.00
C ILE A 246 14.68 -19.12 9.04
N ALA A 247 16.02 -19.00 9.10
CA ALA A 247 16.71 -17.97 9.87
C ALA A 247 16.54 -16.60 9.18
N LEU A 248 16.03 -15.62 9.91
CA LEU A 248 15.72 -14.29 9.40
C LEU A 248 16.92 -13.35 9.46
N GLN A 249 16.95 -12.41 8.54
CA GLN A 249 17.95 -11.34 8.47
C GLN A 249 17.28 -9.97 8.61
N GLY A 250 18.06 -8.96 8.98
CA GLY A 250 17.57 -7.57 8.99
C GLY A 250 17.04 -7.17 7.62
N ASN A 251 15.89 -6.50 7.60
CA ASN A 251 15.14 -6.06 6.43
C ASN A 251 14.45 -7.16 5.60
N ASP A 252 14.40 -8.40 6.08
CA ASP A 252 13.56 -9.43 5.48
C ASP A 252 12.09 -9.01 5.49
N LYS A 253 11.38 -9.36 4.40
CA LYS A 253 9.93 -9.19 4.29
C LYS A 253 9.28 -10.57 4.19
N ILE A 254 8.39 -10.85 5.12
CA ILE A 254 7.64 -12.11 5.18
C ILE A 254 6.27 -11.86 4.59
N LEU A 255 5.89 -12.64 3.58
CA LEU A 255 4.57 -12.58 2.95
C LEU A 255 3.82 -13.89 3.22
N VAL A 256 2.64 -13.75 3.81
CA VAL A 256 1.70 -14.84 4.03
C VAL A 256 0.48 -14.62 3.15
N PHE A 257 0.18 -15.58 2.29
CA PHE A 257 -0.89 -15.47 1.30
C PHE A 257 -2.21 -15.99 1.85
N THR A 258 -3.30 -15.55 1.22
CA THR A 258 -4.61 -16.17 1.44
C THR A 258 -4.85 -17.31 0.45
N ASN A 259 -5.65 -18.30 0.87
CA ASN A 259 -6.15 -19.39 0.02
C ASN A 259 -7.48 -19.04 -0.68
N VAL A 260 -7.98 -17.81 -0.52
CA VAL A 260 -9.22 -17.29 -1.10
C VAL A 260 -8.90 -16.34 -2.24
N ILE A 261 -9.51 -16.55 -3.42
CA ILE A 261 -9.30 -15.70 -4.61
C ILE A 261 -10.20 -14.48 -4.61
N LYS A 262 -11.49 -14.66 -4.36
CA LYS A 262 -12.52 -13.61 -4.42
C LYS A 262 -13.09 -13.35 -3.04
N LEU A 263 -13.45 -12.10 -2.78
CA LEU A 263 -14.24 -11.72 -1.62
C LEU A 263 -15.62 -12.44 -1.73
N ILE A 264 -15.72 -13.60 -1.12
CA ILE A 264 -17.03 -14.16 -0.78
C ILE A 264 -17.51 -13.32 0.39
N ASP A 265 -18.76 -12.84 0.30
CA ASP A 265 -19.39 -12.07 1.37
C ASP A 265 -19.18 -12.79 2.71
N SER A 266 -18.20 -12.35 3.47
CA SER A 266 -17.72 -13.00 4.70
C SER A 266 -18.71 -12.88 5.88
N LYS A 267 -19.91 -12.38 5.58
CA LYS A 267 -20.99 -12.25 6.57
C LYS A 267 -21.59 -13.60 7.00
N ILE A 268 -21.31 -14.69 6.26
CA ILE A 268 -21.79 -16.03 6.63
C ILE A 268 -20.58 -16.85 7.12
N ASN A 269 -20.17 -16.64 8.35
CA ASN A 269 -19.27 -17.52 9.07
C ASN A 269 -20.10 -18.63 9.75
N LEU A 270 -19.59 -19.87 9.78
CA LEU A 270 -20.22 -20.96 10.56
C LEU A 270 -20.43 -20.56 12.02
N ASP A 271 -19.53 -19.76 12.59
CA ASP A 271 -19.68 -19.19 13.92
C ASP A 271 -20.89 -18.25 14.04
N SER A 272 -21.25 -17.54 12.97
CA SER A 272 -22.43 -16.67 12.97
C SER A 272 -23.75 -17.46 12.99
N LEU A 273 -23.74 -18.71 12.53
CA LEU A 273 -24.89 -19.62 12.61
C LEU A 273 -25.11 -20.17 14.04
N ALA A 274 -24.10 -20.12 14.90
CA ALA A 274 -24.16 -20.54 16.29
C ALA A 274 -24.76 -19.45 17.22
N PHE A 275 -24.89 -18.22 16.74
CA PHE A 275 -25.43 -17.10 17.53
C PHE A 275 -26.90 -16.83 17.16
N THR A 276 -27.72 -16.59 18.17
CA THR A 276 -29.09 -16.07 17.95
C THR A 276 -29.01 -14.66 17.37
N GLN A 277 -30.04 -14.23 16.63
CA GLN A 277 -30.09 -12.88 16.03
C GLN A 277 -29.88 -11.77 17.07
N ASP A 278 -30.39 -11.96 18.30
CA ASP A 278 -30.20 -11.01 19.40
C ASP A 278 -28.73 -10.90 19.87
N ASN A 279 -27.98 -12.01 19.84
CA ASN A 279 -26.57 -12.03 20.20
C ASN A 279 -25.71 -11.41 19.10
N LEU A 280 -26.06 -11.58 17.82
CA LEU A 280 -25.40 -10.91 16.69
C LEU A 280 -25.62 -9.40 16.75
N ALA A 281 -26.85 -8.95 17.00
CA ALA A 281 -27.17 -7.53 17.15
C ALA A 281 -26.44 -6.88 18.35
N LYS A 282 -26.30 -7.58 19.48
CA LYS A 282 -25.51 -7.10 20.62
C LYS A 282 -24.03 -6.98 20.29
N LYS A 283 -23.46 -7.98 19.61
CA LYS A 283 -22.04 -7.98 19.18
C LYS A 283 -21.75 -6.87 18.17
N GLU A 284 -22.65 -6.63 17.21
CA GLU A 284 -22.56 -5.50 16.28
C GLU A 284 -22.65 -4.14 17.00
N GLN A 285 -23.53 -4.00 18.00
CA GLN A 285 -23.62 -2.79 18.83
C GLN A 285 -22.36 -2.55 19.66
N GLU A 286 -21.75 -3.59 20.23
CA GLU A 286 -20.50 -3.49 20.99
C GLU A 286 -19.34 -3.08 20.07
N LEU A 287 -19.22 -3.69 18.89
CA LEU A 287 -18.23 -3.32 17.88
C LEU A 287 -18.42 -1.87 17.38
N ALA A 288 -19.67 -1.44 17.17
CA ALA A 288 -19.97 -0.07 16.79
C ALA A 288 -19.62 0.93 17.90
N LYS A 289 -19.88 0.58 19.18
CA LYS A 289 -19.49 1.40 20.34
C LYS A 289 -17.98 1.51 20.48
N ASP A 290 -17.23 0.43 20.26
CA ASP A 290 -15.77 0.46 20.33
C ASP A 290 -15.15 1.22 19.17
N LYS A 291 -15.67 1.09 17.95
CA LYS A 291 -15.30 1.92 16.80
C LYS A 291 -15.57 3.40 17.07
N TYR A 292 -16.75 3.73 17.65
CA TYR A 292 -17.10 5.09 18.02
C TYR A 292 -16.15 5.66 19.09
N LYS A 293 -15.83 4.88 20.14
CA LYS A 293 -14.89 5.31 21.19
C LYS A 293 -13.48 5.52 20.64
N LYS A 294 -12.97 4.63 19.78
CA LYS A 294 -11.70 4.80 19.09
C LYS A 294 -11.70 6.05 18.21
N LYS A 295 -12.76 6.29 17.45
CA LYS A 295 -12.90 7.49 16.60
C LYS A 295 -12.93 8.78 17.43
N GLN A 296 -13.65 8.82 18.56
CA GLN A 296 -13.69 9.96 19.48
C GLN A 296 -12.33 10.21 20.17
N PHE A 297 -11.61 9.14 20.52
CA PHE A 297 -10.28 9.26 21.08
C PHE A 297 -9.32 9.94 20.09
N TRP A 298 -9.32 9.50 18.83
CA TRP A 298 -8.44 10.05 17.82
C TRP A 298 -8.85 11.45 17.35
N LEU A 299 -10.15 11.77 17.33
CA LEU A 299 -10.63 13.15 17.12
C LEU A 299 -10.15 14.11 18.19
N LYS A 300 -9.95 13.61 19.41
CA LYS A 300 -9.54 14.44 20.55
C LYS A 300 -8.01 14.57 20.69
N TYR A 301 -7.25 13.57 20.23
CA TYR A 301 -5.82 13.45 20.50
C TYR A 301 -4.96 13.20 19.24
N GLY A 302 -5.54 13.09 18.05
CA GLY A 302 -4.85 12.83 16.78
C GLY A 302 -5.12 13.88 15.71
N ASP A 303 -4.27 13.90 14.68
CA ASP A 303 -4.48 14.72 13.49
C ASP A 303 -5.67 14.24 12.66
N SER A 304 -6.36 15.19 12.02
CA SER A 304 -7.58 14.94 11.21
C SER A 304 -7.38 13.94 10.05
N GLU A 305 -6.16 13.82 9.54
CA GLU A 305 -5.81 12.80 8.52
C GLU A 305 -5.81 11.37 9.07
N GLN A 306 -5.46 11.17 10.34
CA GLN A 306 -5.44 9.84 10.97
C GLN A 306 -6.85 9.31 11.27
N VAL A 307 -7.82 10.20 11.47
CA VAL A 307 -9.22 9.83 11.76
C VAL A 307 -9.92 9.25 10.53
N ALA A 308 -9.59 9.72 9.33
CA ALA A 308 -10.15 9.20 8.08
C ALA A 308 -9.62 7.78 7.73
N GLN A 309 -8.53 7.33 8.37
CA GLN A 309 -7.86 6.07 8.09
C GLN A 309 -8.23 4.91 9.04
N LEU A 310 -9.05 5.20 10.06
CA LEU A 310 -9.41 4.23 11.12
C LEU A 310 -10.60 3.33 10.79
N ASP A 311 -11.02 3.30 9.53
CA ASP A 311 -12.26 2.57 9.20
C ASP A 311 -12.13 1.06 9.12
N THR A 312 -10.93 0.45 9.16
CA THR A 312 -10.78 -0.99 9.42
C THR A 312 -9.31 -1.38 9.61
N GLU A 313 -9.03 -2.47 10.32
CA GLU A 313 -7.73 -3.15 10.32
C GLU A 313 -7.30 -3.52 8.87
N GLU A 314 -8.27 -3.72 7.97
CA GLU A 314 -8.07 -3.88 6.53
C GLU A 314 -7.47 -2.65 5.86
N ALA A 315 -7.85 -1.44 6.25
CA ALA A 315 -7.28 -0.21 5.68
C ALA A 315 -5.82 0.00 6.10
N ALA A 316 -5.45 -0.36 7.33
CA ALA A 316 -4.05 -0.34 7.79
C ALA A 316 -3.22 -1.41 7.06
N ALA A 317 -3.78 -2.61 6.86
CA ALA A 317 -3.14 -3.67 6.10
C ALA A 317 -3.04 -3.31 4.60
N ALA A 318 -4.06 -2.68 4.01
CA ALA A 318 -4.04 -2.16 2.65
C ALA A 318 -2.94 -1.12 2.46
N LYS A 319 -2.79 -0.18 3.39
CA LYS A 319 -1.74 0.83 3.36
C LYS A 319 -0.34 0.23 3.45
N LEU A 320 -0.15 -0.80 4.28
CA LEU A 320 1.12 -1.55 4.35
C LEU A 320 1.45 -2.27 3.04
N VAL A 321 0.44 -2.88 2.40
CA VAL A 321 0.58 -3.51 1.08
C VAL A 321 0.91 -2.46 0.03
N GLU A 322 0.19 -1.32 -0.01
CA GLU A 322 0.47 -0.22 -0.94
C GLU A 322 1.86 0.39 -0.74
N GLN A 323 2.28 0.63 0.50
CA GLN A 323 3.62 1.11 0.80
C GLN A 323 4.70 0.11 0.39
N SER A 324 4.45 -1.20 0.57
CA SER A 324 5.37 -2.25 0.12
C SER A 324 5.42 -2.33 -1.40
N ILE A 325 4.28 -2.21 -2.08
CA ILE A 325 4.18 -2.13 -3.55
C ILE A 325 4.96 -0.92 -4.05
N ALA A 326 4.74 0.27 -3.48
CA ALA A 326 5.44 1.50 -3.85
C ALA A 326 6.96 1.39 -3.65
N GLN A 327 7.42 0.75 -2.57
CA GLN A 327 8.85 0.51 -2.35
C GLN A 327 9.48 -0.40 -3.41
N PHE A 328 8.74 -1.41 -3.90
CA PHE A 328 9.24 -2.33 -4.92
C PHE A 328 9.12 -1.78 -6.34
N SER A 329 8.08 -1.02 -6.65
CA SER A 329 7.77 -0.54 -8.00
C SER A 329 8.35 0.84 -8.33
N GLY A 330 8.97 1.53 -7.38
CA GLY A 330 9.50 2.88 -7.62
C GLY A 330 8.43 3.92 -7.95
N GLY A 331 7.18 3.67 -7.55
CA GLY A 331 6.06 4.60 -7.73
C GLY A 331 5.31 4.50 -9.06
N GLU A 332 5.72 3.62 -9.98
CA GLU A 332 5.06 3.45 -11.28
C GLU A 332 4.36 2.08 -11.36
N LEU A 333 3.12 2.02 -10.88
CA LEU A 333 2.17 0.93 -11.17
C LEU A 333 0.80 1.55 -11.47
N GLU A 334 0.70 2.15 -12.64
CA GLU A 334 -0.56 2.38 -13.33
C GLU A 334 -0.61 1.42 -14.52
N GLU A 335 -1.10 0.21 -14.32
CA GLU A 335 -1.72 -0.60 -15.38
C GLU A 335 -2.82 -1.47 -14.79
N GLU A 336 -4.00 -1.17 -15.21
CA GLU A 336 -5.28 -1.83 -15.29
C GLU A 336 -5.26 -3.37 -15.11
N LEU A 337 -5.15 -3.80 -13.87
CA LEU A 337 -5.76 -5.06 -13.45
C LEU A 337 -6.89 -4.70 -12.51
N ASP A 338 -8.01 -5.35 -12.68
CA ASP A 338 -9.20 -5.16 -11.84
C ASP A 338 -8.93 -5.70 -10.42
N LEU A 339 -7.96 -5.05 -9.76
CA LEU A 339 -7.46 -5.40 -8.42
C LEU A 339 -8.55 -5.24 -7.35
N LYS A 340 -9.66 -4.59 -7.71
CA LYS A 340 -10.78 -4.36 -6.79
C LYS A 340 -11.57 -5.62 -6.48
N GLU A 341 -11.57 -6.61 -7.39
CA GLU A 341 -12.25 -7.89 -7.19
C GLU A 341 -11.39 -8.94 -6.48
N LEU A 342 -10.07 -8.74 -6.43
CA LEU A 342 -9.15 -9.67 -5.77
C LEU A 342 -9.06 -9.38 -4.28
N THR A 343 -8.98 -10.43 -3.46
CA THR A 343 -8.70 -10.29 -2.03
C THR A 343 -7.35 -9.59 -1.82
N LEU A 344 -7.28 -8.75 -0.78
CA LEU A 344 -6.12 -7.93 -0.46
C LEU A 344 -4.81 -8.74 -0.38
N PHE A 345 -4.89 -9.98 0.13
CA PHE A 345 -3.74 -10.86 0.36
C PHE A 345 -3.64 -12.00 -0.65
N SER A 346 -4.27 -11.84 -1.83
CA SER A 346 -4.17 -12.83 -2.90
C SER A 346 -2.74 -12.94 -3.44
N ARG A 347 -2.39 -14.12 -3.96
CA ARG A 347 -1.08 -14.35 -4.61
C ARG A 347 -0.79 -13.34 -5.70
N GLN A 348 -1.76 -13.11 -6.57
CA GLN A 348 -1.60 -12.19 -7.71
C GLN A 348 -1.25 -10.79 -7.23
N ARG A 349 -1.98 -10.26 -6.23
CA ARG A 349 -1.76 -8.90 -5.73
C ARG A 349 -0.42 -8.75 -5.00
N LEU A 350 -0.07 -9.69 -4.11
CA LEU A 350 1.15 -9.61 -3.32
C LEU A 350 2.41 -9.97 -4.11
N LEU A 351 2.31 -10.85 -5.12
CA LEU A 351 3.46 -11.26 -5.92
C LEU A 351 3.81 -10.28 -7.05
N MET A 352 2.85 -9.47 -7.54
CA MET A 352 3.05 -8.55 -8.65
C MET A 352 4.30 -7.67 -8.47
N PRO A 353 4.48 -6.92 -7.36
CA PRO A 353 5.65 -6.05 -7.19
C PRO A 353 6.97 -6.85 -7.10
N ILE A 354 6.92 -8.06 -6.57
CA ILE A 354 8.08 -8.95 -6.46
C ILE A 354 8.48 -9.44 -7.86
N ILE A 355 7.51 -9.88 -8.66
CA ILE A 355 7.71 -10.33 -10.04
C ILE A 355 8.34 -9.21 -10.88
N GLU A 356 7.82 -7.98 -10.78
CA GLU A 356 8.38 -6.83 -11.48
C GLU A 356 9.81 -6.51 -11.01
N LYS A 357 10.08 -6.59 -9.72
CA LYS A 357 11.44 -6.43 -9.19
C LYS A 357 12.40 -7.48 -9.74
N LEU A 358 11.99 -8.76 -9.76
CA LEU A 358 12.77 -9.87 -10.31
C LEU A 358 13.00 -9.73 -11.82
N LYS A 359 12.01 -9.24 -12.59
CA LYS A 359 12.18 -8.92 -14.01
C LYS A 359 13.25 -7.85 -14.24
N ARG A 360 13.24 -6.78 -13.45
CA ARG A 360 14.24 -5.69 -13.52
C ARG A 360 15.66 -6.15 -13.14
N GLN A 361 15.80 -7.15 -12.26
CA GLN A 361 17.11 -7.72 -11.89
C GLN A 361 17.72 -8.58 -12.99
N GLY A 362 16.89 -9.12 -13.88
CA GLY A 362 17.34 -10.00 -14.97
C GLY A 362 18.24 -9.28 -15.97
N LYS A 363 19.43 -9.81 -16.19
CA LYS A 363 20.40 -9.32 -17.17
C LYS A 363 21.24 -10.46 -17.74
N SER A 364 22.07 -10.17 -18.74
CA SER A 364 22.98 -11.17 -19.30
C SER A 364 23.85 -11.79 -18.20
N GLY A 365 23.83 -13.12 -18.08
CA GLY A 365 24.53 -13.87 -17.03
C GLY A 365 23.79 -13.98 -15.68
N GLN A 366 22.68 -13.27 -15.51
CA GLN A 366 21.80 -13.38 -14.35
C GLN A 366 20.36 -13.57 -14.82
N PRO A 367 19.89 -14.82 -14.99
CA PRO A 367 18.55 -15.09 -15.51
C PRO A 367 17.47 -14.60 -14.55
N ILE A 368 16.33 -14.21 -15.11
CA ILE A 368 15.15 -13.76 -14.35
C ILE A 368 14.65 -14.93 -13.50
N GLN A 369 14.59 -14.76 -12.17
CA GLN A 369 14.20 -15.80 -11.24
C GLN A 369 12.66 -15.93 -11.15
N LEU A 370 12.05 -16.39 -12.25
CA LEU A 370 10.61 -16.63 -12.37
C LEU A 370 10.34 -18.00 -12.97
N VAL A 371 9.24 -18.62 -12.56
CA VAL A 371 8.70 -19.88 -13.06
C VAL A 371 7.20 -19.74 -13.28
N GLU A 372 6.62 -20.63 -14.08
CA GLU A 372 5.19 -20.59 -14.39
C GLU A 372 4.55 -21.95 -14.03
N ALA A 373 3.38 -21.89 -13.40
CA ALA A 373 2.54 -23.07 -13.13
C ALA A 373 1.24 -22.94 -13.95
N ASP A 374 0.92 -23.96 -14.72
CA ASP A 374 -0.23 -23.99 -15.63
C ASP A 374 -0.97 -25.32 -15.57
N GLY A 375 -2.20 -25.34 -16.10
CA GLY A 375 -3.07 -26.50 -16.09
C GLY A 375 -3.79 -26.70 -14.75
N GLU A 376 -3.88 -27.94 -14.28
CA GLU A 376 -4.72 -28.36 -13.16
C GLU A 376 -4.12 -28.05 -11.78
N VAL A 377 -3.85 -26.76 -11.54
CA VAL A 377 -3.48 -26.18 -10.22
C VAL A 377 -4.53 -25.17 -9.79
N LYS A 378 -4.65 -24.94 -8.49
CA LYS A 378 -5.69 -24.02 -7.96
C LYS A 378 -5.46 -22.57 -8.39
N PHE A 379 -4.22 -22.12 -8.47
CA PHE A 379 -3.84 -20.76 -8.81
C PHE A 379 -2.79 -20.78 -9.93
N PRO A 380 -3.20 -20.97 -11.21
CA PRO A 380 -2.24 -20.90 -12.31
C PRO A 380 -1.66 -19.49 -12.45
N GLY A 381 -0.39 -19.39 -12.87
CA GLY A 381 0.28 -18.12 -13.09
C GLY A 381 1.78 -18.15 -12.93
N ILE A 382 2.38 -16.94 -12.90
CA ILE A 382 3.81 -16.73 -12.75
C ILE A 382 4.17 -16.58 -11.28
N TYR A 383 5.24 -17.28 -10.88
CA TYR A 383 5.73 -17.32 -9.50
C TYR A 383 7.20 -16.94 -9.43
N PRO A 384 7.65 -16.33 -8.33
CA PRO A 384 9.07 -16.16 -8.07
C PRO A 384 9.74 -17.53 -7.90
N LEU A 385 10.87 -17.74 -8.53
CA LEU A 385 11.68 -18.93 -8.32
C LEU A 385 12.41 -18.79 -6.99
N ALA A 386 11.98 -19.56 -6.00
CA ALA A 386 12.66 -19.62 -4.70
C ALA A 386 13.99 -20.36 -4.80
N ARG A 387 14.89 -20.08 -3.86
CA ARG A 387 16.18 -20.75 -3.77
C ARG A 387 16.00 -22.27 -3.66
N ASN A 388 16.60 -23.03 -4.54
CA ASN A 388 16.54 -24.50 -4.61
C ASN A 388 15.11 -25.06 -4.70
N ALA A 389 14.17 -24.30 -5.26
CA ALA A 389 12.79 -24.74 -5.43
C ALA A 389 12.70 -25.92 -6.39
N ARG A 390 11.85 -26.86 -6.04
CA ARG A 390 11.50 -28.04 -6.83
C ARG A 390 10.06 -27.96 -7.31
N VAL A 391 9.65 -28.90 -8.13
CA VAL A 391 8.27 -28.97 -8.66
C VAL A 391 7.23 -28.99 -7.53
N SER A 392 7.47 -29.72 -6.45
CA SER A 392 6.57 -29.75 -5.30
C SER A 392 6.39 -28.37 -4.64
N ASP A 393 7.45 -27.55 -4.60
CA ASP A 393 7.40 -26.21 -4.04
C ASP A 393 6.57 -25.27 -4.93
N LEU A 394 6.68 -25.39 -6.26
CA LEU A 394 5.86 -24.63 -7.20
C LEU A 394 4.38 -25.03 -7.14
N ILE A 395 4.08 -26.31 -6.98
CA ILE A 395 2.71 -26.79 -6.79
C ILE A 395 2.13 -26.22 -5.49
N ALA A 396 2.89 -26.21 -4.40
CA ALA A 396 2.49 -25.57 -3.15
C ALA A 396 2.25 -24.05 -3.35
N ALA A 397 3.14 -23.37 -4.10
CA ALA A 397 2.95 -21.97 -4.46
C ALA A 397 1.66 -21.75 -5.25
N ALA A 398 1.33 -22.64 -6.17
CA ALA A 398 0.09 -22.62 -6.95
C ALA A 398 -1.16 -23.09 -6.15
N GLY A 399 -1.06 -23.29 -4.85
CA GLY A 399 -2.17 -23.66 -3.96
C GLY A 399 -2.54 -25.13 -3.98
N GLY A 400 -1.71 -25.98 -4.59
CA GLY A 400 -1.96 -27.40 -4.76
C GLY A 400 -2.69 -27.73 -6.06
N LEU A 401 -3.02 -29.00 -6.23
CA LEU A 401 -3.69 -29.54 -7.41
C LEU A 401 -5.20 -29.36 -7.31
N THR A 402 -5.86 -29.30 -8.48
CA THR A 402 -7.31 -29.46 -8.58
C THR A 402 -7.70 -30.95 -8.48
N GLU A 403 -8.99 -31.23 -8.28
CA GLU A 403 -9.50 -32.59 -8.21
C GLU A 403 -9.34 -33.34 -9.55
N SER A 404 -9.39 -32.61 -10.66
CA SER A 404 -9.23 -33.09 -12.02
C SER A 404 -7.80 -33.35 -12.47
N ALA A 405 -6.79 -33.06 -11.60
CA ALA A 405 -5.39 -33.16 -11.97
C ALA A 405 -4.93 -34.61 -12.25
N TYR A 406 -4.22 -34.78 -13.37
CA TYR A 406 -3.65 -36.08 -13.76
C TYR A 406 -2.32 -36.32 -13.04
N THR A 407 -2.35 -37.10 -11.96
CA THR A 407 -1.22 -37.28 -11.05
C THR A 407 -0.15 -38.28 -11.53
N VAL A 408 -0.44 -39.06 -12.60
CA VAL A 408 0.52 -40.06 -13.08
C VAL A 408 1.70 -39.42 -13.79
N ARG A 409 1.44 -38.35 -14.55
CA ARG A 409 2.45 -37.71 -15.40
C ARG A 409 2.22 -36.21 -15.49
N ALA A 410 3.31 -35.45 -15.35
CA ALA A 410 3.34 -34.01 -15.59
C ALA A 410 4.60 -33.64 -16.40
N GLU A 411 4.66 -32.41 -16.87
CA GLU A 411 5.69 -31.91 -17.74
C GLU A 411 6.25 -30.58 -17.23
N VAL A 412 7.60 -30.44 -17.24
CA VAL A 412 8.28 -29.15 -17.13
C VAL A 412 8.93 -28.82 -18.46
N SER A 413 8.47 -27.75 -19.10
CA SER A 413 9.10 -27.18 -20.28
C SER A 413 10.20 -26.22 -19.85
N ARG A 414 11.41 -26.45 -20.32
CA ARG A 414 12.62 -25.68 -19.98
C ARG A 414 13.28 -25.10 -21.20
N ASN A 415 13.56 -23.79 -21.17
CA ASN A 415 14.30 -23.11 -22.21
C ASN A 415 15.75 -22.89 -21.74
N GLN A 416 16.69 -23.53 -22.42
CA GLN A 416 18.12 -23.41 -22.11
C GLN A 416 18.89 -22.89 -23.31
N VAL A 417 19.97 -22.16 -23.06
CA VAL A 417 20.92 -21.76 -24.13
C VAL A 417 22.09 -22.76 -24.12
N ILE A 418 22.11 -23.64 -25.12
CA ILE A 418 23.16 -24.64 -25.32
C ILE A 418 23.89 -24.27 -26.59
N ASN A 419 25.23 -24.13 -26.51
CA ASN A 419 26.07 -23.76 -27.65
C ASN A 419 25.60 -22.50 -28.39
N HIS A 420 25.23 -21.45 -27.61
CA HIS A 420 24.73 -20.14 -28.13
C HIS A 420 23.38 -20.23 -28.90
N ARG A 421 22.65 -21.33 -28.77
CA ARG A 421 21.32 -21.52 -29.36
C ARG A 421 20.31 -21.77 -28.28
N ALA A 422 19.15 -21.12 -28.40
CA ALA A 422 18.01 -21.43 -27.53
C ALA A 422 17.45 -22.81 -27.89
N GLN A 423 17.39 -23.70 -26.94
CA GLN A 423 16.81 -25.03 -27.07
C GLN A 423 15.75 -25.24 -25.99
N GLN A 424 14.58 -25.67 -26.42
CA GLN A 424 13.51 -26.06 -25.51
C GLN A 424 13.59 -27.58 -25.26
N THR A 425 13.57 -27.95 -23.99
CA THR A 425 13.54 -29.34 -23.54
C THR A 425 12.29 -29.58 -22.72
N SER A 426 11.71 -30.76 -22.85
CA SER A 426 10.57 -31.21 -22.05
C SER A 426 11.05 -32.31 -21.09
N LEU A 427 10.81 -32.09 -19.80
CA LEU A 427 11.13 -33.03 -18.73
C LEU A 427 9.80 -33.64 -18.24
N MET A 428 9.62 -34.93 -18.52
CA MET A 428 8.48 -35.68 -18.06
C MET A 428 8.82 -36.40 -16.77
N PHE A 429 7.90 -36.40 -15.82
CA PHE A 429 8.08 -37.02 -14.50
C PHE A 429 6.76 -37.51 -13.92
N SER A 430 6.83 -38.39 -12.91
CA SER A 430 5.66 -38.83 -12.14
C SER A 430 5.29 -37.77 -11.11
N LEU A 431 4.10 -37.17 -11.25
CA LEU A 431 3.63 -36.12 -10.34
C LEU A 431 3.38 -36.67 -8.93
N SER A 432 2.81 -37.89 -8.83
CA SER A 432 2.58 -38.53 -7.54
C SER A 432 3.90 -38.85 -6.78
N ALA A 433 4.94 -39.30 -7.50
CA ALA A 433 6.24 -39.56 -6.92
C ALA A 433 6.93 -38.24 -6.49
N ALA A 434 6.83 -37.19 -7.30
CA ALA A 434 7.35 -35.87 -6.97
C ALA A 434 6.74 -35.30 -5.67
N LEU A 435 5.42 -35.42 -5.52
CA LEU A 435 4.71 -34.99 -4.30
C LEU A 435 5.01 -35.87 -3.08
N ALA A 436 5.34 -37.16 -3.30
CA ALA A 436 5.81 -38.05 -2.23
C ALA A 436 7.26 -37.78 -1.81
N GLY A 437 7.97 -36.89 -2.51
CA GLY A 437 9.33 -36.45 -2.17
C GLY A 437 10.43 -37.27 -2.85
N ASP A 438 10.12 -38.06 -3.90
CA ASP A 438 11.15 -38.75 -4.70
C ASP A 438 12.03 -37.71 -5.39
N GLU A 439 13.32 -37.68 -5.08
CA GLU A 439 14.26 -36.71 -5.62
C GLU A 439 14.42 -36.77 -7.14
N LYS A 440 14.19 -37.91 -7.74
CA LYS A 440 14.32 -38.13 -9.18
C LYS A 440 13.17 -37.47 -9.95
N ASP A 441 11.96 -37.61 -9.46
CA ASP A 441 10.76 -37.06 -10.09
C ASP A 441 10.46 -35.64 -9.60
N ASN A 442 10.89 -35.26 -8.37
CA ASN A 442 10.77 -33.91 -7.85
C ASN A 442 11.88 -33.01 -8.44
N VAL A 443 11.73 -32.67 -9.71
CA VAL A 443 12.74 -31.95 -10.52
C VAL A 443 13.06 -30.60 -9.91
N LEU A 444 14.36 -30.27 -9.82
CA LEU A 444 14.84 -28.93 -9.46
C LEU A 444 14.49 -27.94 -10.57
N LEU A 445 13.81 -26.86 -10.19
CA LEU A 445 13.37 -25.82 -11.13
C LEU A 445 14.52 -24.87 -11.51
N SER A 446 14.44 -24.38 -12.71
CA SER A 446 15.34 -23.37 -13.27
C SER A 446 14.54 -22.15 -13.75
N SER A 447 15.24 -21.04 -13.98
CA SER A 447 14.64 -19.82 -14.51
C SER A 447 13.83 -20.10 -15.78
N LYS A 448 12.62 -19.52 -15.79
CA LYS A 448 11.66 -19.64 -16.92
C LYS A 448 11.14 -21.04 -17.21
N ASP A 449 11.29 -21.97 -16.26
CA ASP A 449 10.61 -23.25 -16.35
C ASP A 449 9.09 -23.04 -16.30
N ARG A 450 8.37 -23.80 -17.13
CA ARG A 450 6.90 -23.85 -17.13
C ARG A 450 6.44 -25.26 -16.79
N LEU A 451 5.80 -25.38 -15.63
CA LEU A 451 5.12 -26.61 -15.20
C LEU A 451 3.75 -26.66 -15.82
N ASN A 452 3.43 -27.77 -16.49
CA ASN A 452 2.10 -28.04 -17.04
C ASN A 452 1.54 -29.34 -16.44
N ILE A 453 0.39 -29.22 -15.79
CA ILE A 453 -0.32 -30.34 -15.17
C ILE A 453 -1.59 -30.60 -15.98
N HIS A 454 -1.65 -31.78 -16.60
CA HIS A 454 -2.77 -32.16 -17.43
C HIS A 454 -4.00 -32.55 -16.60
N GLN A 455 -5.16 -32.45 -17.21
CA GLN A 455 -6.41 -32.95 -16.67
C GLN A 455 -6.50 -34.46 -16.89
N VAL A 456 -7.13 -35.18 -15.97
CA VAL A 456 -7.48 -36.60 -16.15
C VAL A 456 -8.25 -36.77 -17.46
N PRO A 457 -7.82 -37.68 -18.36
CA PRO A 457 -8.53 -37.92 -19.63
C PRO A 457 -10.02 -38.24 -19.40
N ALA A 458 -10.87 -37.62 -20.20
CA ALA A 458 -12.31 -37.74 -20.10
C ALA A 458 -12.94 -37.26 -18.77
N TRP A 459 -12.20 -36.49 -17.97
CA TRP A 459 -12.79 -35.77 -16.83
C TRP A 459 -13.92 -34.86 -17.36
N SER A 460 -15.13 -35.09 -16.89
CA SER A 460 -16.25 -34.17 -17.09
C SER A 460 -16.78 -33.78 -15.74
N GLU A 461 -16.74 -32.49 -15.42
CA GLU A 461 -17.64 -31.98 -14.41
C GLU A 461 -19.06 -32.27 -14.85
N ASN A 462 -19.95 -32.59 -13.91
CA ASN A 462 -21.35 -32.91 -14.20
C ASN A 462 -22.00 -31.79 -15.04
N SER A 463 -21.92 -31.90 -16.35
CA SER A 463 -22.58 -30.96 -17.25
C SER A 463 -24.08 -31.13 -17.05
N VAL A 464 -24.77 -30.08 -16.66
CA VAL A 464 -26.20 -30.06 -16.40
C VAL A 464 -26.90 -29.26 -17.49
N VAL A 465 -27.89 -29.88 -18.13
CA VAL A 465 -28.80 -29.20 -19.06
C VAL A 465 -30.16 -29.09 -18.41
N GLU A 466 -30.74 -27.91 -18.44
CA GLU A 466 -32.09 -27.67 -17.93
C GLU A 466 -33.09 -27.66 -19.09
N LEU A 467 -34.04 -28.58 -19.08
CA LEU A 467 -35.15 -28.63 -20.02
C LEU A 467 -36.37 -27.94 -19.42
N ARG A 468 -36.85 -26.89 -20.10
CA ARG A 468 -38.01 -26.11 -19.70
C ARG A 468 -39.10 -26.14 -20.80
N GLY A 469 -40.35 -26.04 -20.41
CA GLY A 469 -41.49 -26.00 -21.32
C GLY A 469 -42.15 -27.34 -21.50
N GLU A 470 -42.65 -27.64 -22.73
CA GLU A 470 -43.52 -28.75 -23.05
C GLU A 470 -42.76 -30.09 -23.25
N PHE A 471 -41.96 -30.46 -22.25
CA PHE A 471 -41.41 -31.83 -22.10
C PHE A 471 -42.30 -32.66 -21.16
N VAL A 472 -42.30 -33.98 -21.31
CA VAL A 472 -43.03 -34.86 -20.41
C VAL A 472 -42.51 -34.75 -18.98
N PHE A 473 -41.18 -34.69 -18.81
CA PHE A 473 -40.52 -34.45 -17.53
C PHE A 473 -39.56 -33.28 -17.65
N PRO A 474 -40.02 -32.02 -17.51
CA PRO A 474 -39.13 -30.86 -17.50
C PRO A 474 -38.26 -30.87 -16.22
N GLY A 475 -37.00 -30.37 -16.30
CA GLY A 475 -36.10 -30.34 -15.17
C GLY A 475 -34.64 -30.31 -15.55
N LYS A 476 -33.76 -30.49 -14.54
CA LYS A 476 -32.31 -30.51 -14.71
C LYS A 476 -31.83 -31.96 -14.93
N TYR A 477 -31.07 -32.17 -15.98
CA TYR A 477 -30.52 -33.45 -16.38
C TYR A 477 -28.99 -33.37 -16.45
N THR A 478 -28.32 -34.34 -15.84
CA THR A 478 -26.88 -34.53 -16.01
C THR A 478 -26.61 -35.20 -17.35
N VAL A 479 -25.72 -34.60 -18.15
CA VAL A 479 -25.37 -35.08 -19.50
C VAL A 479 -23.99 -35.73 -19.44
N ARG A 480 -23.86 -36.88 -20.09
CA ARG A 480 -22.58 -37.57 -20.26
C ARG A 480 -21.90 -37.10 -21.54
N ARG A 481 -20.57 -37.14 -21.56
CA ARG A 481 -19.80 -36.79 -22.76
C ARG A 481 -20.20 -37.68 -23.94
N GLY A 482 -20.59 -37.06 -25.06
CA GLY A 482 -21.09 -37.75 -26.26
C GLY A 482 -22.57 -38.11 -26.22
N GLU A 483 -23.33 -37.71 -25.20
CA GLU A 483 -24.78 -37.79 -25.16
C GLU A 483 -25.39 -36.65 -25.99
N SER A 484 -26.23 -36.97 -26.94
CA SER A 484 -26.86 -35.98 -27.83
C SER A 484 -28.08 -35.32 -27.18
N LEU A 485 -28.46 -34.14 -27.71
CA LEU A 485 -29.70 -33.47 -27.28
C LEU A 485 -30.93 -34.36 -27.51
N ALA A 486 -30.92 -35.16 -28.57
CA ALA A 486 -32.01 -36.12 -28.87
C ALA A 486 -32.09 -37.21 -27.80
N ASP A 487 -30.95 -37.76 -27.34
CA ASP A 487 -30.90 -38.73 -26.26
C ASP A 487 -31.40 -38.13 -24.94
N LEU A 488 -31.02 -36.88 -24.64
CA LEU A 488 -31.47 -36.16 -23.47
C LEU A 488 -32.98 -35.93 -23.47
N ILE A 489 -33.55 -35.50 -24.61
CA ILE A 489 -35.00 -35.32 -24.77
C ILE A 489 -35.73 -36.64 -24.61
N THR A 490 -35.18 -37.73 -25.16
CA THR A 490 -35.73 -39.08 -24.99
C THR A 490 -35.73 -39.49 -23.51
N LYS A 491 -34.66 -39.19 -22.78
CA LYS A 491 -34.53 -39.42 -21.33
C LYS A 491 -35.56 -38.61 -20.52
N ALA A 492 -35.92 -37.43 -21.00
CA ALA A 492 -36.98 -36.59 -20.43
C ALA A 492 -38.41 -37.03 -20.82
N GLY A 493 -38.57 -38.21 -21.44
CA GLY A 493 -39.87 -38.73 -21.86
C GLY A 493 -40.39 -38.13 -23.17
N GLY A 494 -39.59 -37.36 -23.88
CA GLY A 494 -40.00 -36.67 -25.11
C GLY A 494 -40.83 -35.43 -24.88
N PHE A 495 -41.54 -35.02 -25.93
CA PHE A 495 -42.38 -33.82 -25.93
C PHE A 495 -43.83 -34.14 -25.57
N THR A 496 -44.53 -33.21 -24.99
CA THR A 496 -45.99 -33.28 -24.87
C THR A 496 -46.65 -33.02 -26.23
N LYS A 497 -47.91 -33.37 -26.36
CA LYS A 497 -48.70 -33.10 -27.57
C LYS A 497 -48.96 -31.63 -27.88
N PHE A 498 -48.58 -30.75 -26.96
CA PHE A 498 -48.71 -29.28 -27.09
C PHE A 498 -47.39 -28.60 -27.46
N ALA A 499 -46.30 -29.35 -27.57
CA ALA A 499 -44.98 -28.81 -27.84
C ALA A 499 -44.87 -28.22 -29.26
N HIS A 500 -44.40 -26.97 -29.34
CA HIS A 500 -44.05 -26.31 -30.58
C HIS A 500 -42.53 -26.37 -30.78
N GLN A 501 -42.03 -27.40 -31.45
CA GLN A 501 -40.62 -27.71 -31.59
C GLN A 501 -39.82 -26.64 -32.37
N GLU A 502 -40.47 -26.00 -33.38
CA GLU A 502 -39.85 -24.92 -34.17
C GLU A 502 -39.60 -23.65 -33.35
N GLY A 503 -40.37 -23.45 -32.27
CA GLY A 503 -40.21 -22.31 -31.35
C GLY A 503 -39.18 -22.55 -30.23
N SER A 504 -38.39 -23.62 -30.32
CA SER A 504 -37.40 -23.94 -29.29
C SER A 504 -36.26 -22.93 -29.18
N VAL A 505 -35.85 -22.65 -27.96
CA VAL A 505 -34.72 -21.77 -27.65
C VAL A 505 -33.67 -22.56 -26.90
N PHE A 506 -32.44 -22.54 -27.42
CA PHE A 506 -31.29 -23.14 -26.77
C PHE A 506 -30.30 -22.07 -26.37
N THR A 507 -29.87 -22.07 -25.11
CA THR A 507 -28.93 -21.11 -24.58
C THR A 507 -27.74 -21.79 -23.94
N ARG A 508 -26.55 -21.20 -24.08
CA ARG A 508 -25.30 -21.63 -23.40
C ARG A 508 -24.76 -20.54 -22.52
N VAL A 509 -24.37 -20.91 -21.31
CA VAL A 509 -23.76 -19.98 -20.35
C VAL A 509 -22.46 -19.36 -20.91
N GLN A 510 -21.61 -20.19 -21.52
CA GLN A 510 -20.35 -19.71 -22.14
C GLN A 510 -20.60 -18.70 -23.27
N LEU A 511 -21.59 -18.93 -24.12
CA LEU A 511 -21.93 -17.95 -25.17
C LEU A 511 -22.42 -16.63 -24.59
N ARG A 512 -23.22 -16.69 -23.53
CA ARG A 512 -23.68 -15.49 -22.81
C ARG A 512 -22.52 -14.70 -22.24
N GLU A 513 -21.52 -15.36 -21.67
CA GLU A 513 -20.32 -14.73 -21.15
C GLU A 513 -19.48 -14.08 -22.26
N ILE A 514 -19.31 -14.77 -23.39
CA ILE A 514 -18.62 -14.22 -24.57
C ILE A 514 -19.38 -13.02 -25.15
N GLU A 515 -20.69 -13.10 -25.28
CA GLU A 515 -21.54 -11.99 -25.71
C GLU A 515 -21.39 -10.78 -24.78
N GLN A 516 -21.37 -11.03 -23.46
CA GLN A 516 -21.18 -9.98 -22.46
C GLN A 516 -19.80 -9.32 -22.58
N GLN A 517 -18.74 -10.09 -22.73
CA GLN A 517 -17.38 -9.55 -22.93
C GLN A 517 -17.28 -8.75 -24.23
N ASN A 518 -17.89 -9.23 -25.30
CA ASN A 518 -17.92 -8.52 -26.58
C ASN A 518 -18.70 -7.20 -26.49
N LEU A 519 -19.81 -7.17 -25.74
CA LEU A 519 -20.57 -5.94 -25.50
C LEU A 519 -19.76 -4.93 -24.70
N ILE A 520 -19.05 -5.38 -23.65
CA ILE A 520 -18.17 -4.53 -22.84
C ILE A 520 -17.07 -3.94 -23.73
N LYS A 521 -16.41 -4.79 -24.51
CA LYS A 521 -15.33 -4.36 -25.42
C LYS A 521 -15.84 -3.36 -26.46
N LEU A 522 -16.96 -3.67 -27.13
CA LEU A 522 -17.56 -2.78 -28.13
C LEU A 522 -17.96 -1.42 -27.52
N THR A 523 -18.50 -1.44 -26.30
CA THR A 523 -18.87 -0.21 -25.58
C THR A 523 -17.62 0.62 -25.25
N ALA A 524 -16.50 -0.02 -24.85
CA ALA A 524 -15.23 0.65 -24.60
C ALA A 524 -14.63 1.25 -25.89
N ASP A 525 -14.59 0.47 -26.98
CA ASP A 525 -14.07 0.91 -28.28
C ASP A 525 -14.88 2.10 -28.84
N LEU A 526 -16.20 2.08 -28.73
CA LEU A 526 -17.07 3.21 -29.12
C LEU A 526 -16.81 4.45 -28.28
N ARG A 527 -16.57 4.31 -26.97
CA ARG A 527 -16.21 5.47 -26.11
C ARG A 527 -14.88 6.09 -26.51
N ILE A 528 -13.88 5.27 -26.84
CA ILE A 528 -12.56 5.75 -27.29
C ILE A 528 -12.71 6.46 -28.65
N GLU A 529 -13.46 5.89 -29.58
CA GLU A 529 -13.72 6.51 -30.88
C GLU A 529 -14.46 7.84 -30.76
N MET A 530 -15.45 7.92 -29.88
CA MET A 530 -16.14 9.18 -29.55
C MET A 530 -15.18 10.23 -29.00
N ALA A 531 -14.34 9.85 -28.03
CA ALA A 531 -13.37 10.77 -27.44
C ALA A 531 -12.39 11.30 -28.50
N SER A 532 -11.94 10.46 -29.44
CA SER A 532 -11.04 10.87 -30.50
C SER A 532 -11.71 11.78 -31.53
N LYS A 533 -12.97 11.51 -31.92
CA LYS A 533 -13.75 12.34 -32.89
C LYS A 533 -14.19 13.65 -32.30
N SER A 534 -14.52 13.72 -31.01
CA SER A 534 -14.87 14.95 -30.32
C SER A 534 -13.72 15.98 -30.28
N MET A 535 -12.49 15.52 -30.40
CA MET A 535 -11.28 16.38 -30.46
C MET A 535 -10.98 16.91 -31.86
N THR A 536 -11.53 16.29 -32.93
CA THR A 536 -11.14 16.58 -34.31
C THR A 536 -12.23 17.28 -35.12
N ASP A 537 -13.51 17.29 -34.72
CA ASP A 537 -14.60 17.76 -35.56
C ASP A 537 -15.55 18.71 -34.79
N GLN A 538 -15.59 19.99 -35.23
CA GLN A 538 -16.40 21.04 -34.59
C GLN A 538 -17.93 20.86 -34.78
N ASN A 539 -18.38 19.98 -35.69
CA ASN A 539 -19.80 19.72 -35.98
C ASN A 539 -20.36 18.45 -35.31
N TYR A 540 -19.61 17.84 -34.40
CA TYR A 540 -19.92 16.53 -33.81
C TYR A 540 -21.04 16.54 -32.73
N SER A 541 -21.60 17.73 -32.37
CA SER A 541 -22.52 17.85 -31.24
C SER A 541 -23.87 17.12 -31.40
N GLN A 542 -24.39 16.99 -32.63
CA GLN A 542 -25.64 16.23 -32.87
C GLN A 542 -25.45 14.71 -32.85
N SER A 543 -24.35 14.21 -33.40
CA SER A 543 -24.00 12.79 -33.35
C SER A 543 -23.63 12.29 -31.95
N TYR A 544 -23.14 13.18 -31.08
CA TYR A 544 -22.73 12.82 -29.72
C TYR A 544 -23.89 12.34 -28.84
N ALA A 545 -25.06 13.02 -28.94
CA ALA A 545 -26.25 12.63 -28.17
C ALA A 545 -26.83 11.29 -28.63
N GLU A 546 -26.82 11.00 -29.93
CA GLU A 546 -27.31 9.73 -30.49
C GLU A 546 -26.40 8.54 -30.06
N VAL A 547 -25.09 8.74 -30.10
CA VAL A 547 -24.14 7.69 -29.66
C VAL A 547 -24.16 7.50 -28.14
N GLN A 548 -24.38 8.54 -27.35
CA GLN A 548 -24.60 8.40 -25.91
C GLN A 548 -25.86 7.59 -25.61
N GLN A 549 -26.94 7.81 -26.37
CA GLN A 549 -28.15 7.02 -26.21
C GLN A 549 -27.92 5.55 -26.60
N MET A 550 -27.22 5.31 -27.72
CA MET A 550 -26.84 3.96 -28.15
C MET A 550 -25.96 3.23 -27.10
N LEU A 551 -25.00 3.95 -26.48
CA LEU A 551 -24.17 3.39 -25.39
C LEU A 551 -25.02 3.04 -24.17
N ALA A 552 -26.01 3.86 -23.81
CA ALA A 552 -26.94 3.58 -22.73
C ALA A 552 -27.84 2.36 -23.04
N ASP A 553 -28.30 2.25 -24.27
CA ASP A 553 -29.11 1.11 -24.74
C ASP A 553 -28.27 -0.18 -24.74
N MET A 554 -27.02 -0.12 -25.21
CA MET A 554 -26.08 -1.26 -25.18
C MET A 554 -25.76 -1.72 -23.75
N ALA A 555 -25.65 -0.78 -22.80
CA ALA A 555 -25.41 -1.12 -21.38
C ALA A 555 -26.60 -1.86 -20.74
N ASN A 556 -27.80 -1.70 -21.29
CA ASN A 556 -29.03 -2.35 -20.83
C ASN A 556 -29.31 -3.69 -21.54
N VAL A 557 -28.54 -4.03 -22.59
CA VAL A 557 -28.72 -5.31 -23.29
C VAL A 557 -28.21 -6.44 -22.38
N GLN A 558 -29.12 -7.38 -22.08
CA GLN A 558 -28.75 -8.60 -21.38
C GLN A 558 -28.44 -9.71 -22.39
N PRO A 559 -27.19 -10.18 -22.44
CA PRO A 559 -26.82 -11.30 -23.31
C PRO A 559 -27.60 -12.56 -22.93
N VAL A 560 -28.11 -13.27 -23.89
CA VAL A 560 -28.92 -14.47 -23.70
C VAL A 560 -28.10 -15.72 -23.98
N GLY A 561 -27.01 -15.63 -24.76
CA GLY A 561 -26.23 -16.79 -25.19
C GLY A 561 -27.00 -17.76 -26.06
N ARG A 562 -27.84 -17.22 -26.98
CA ARG A 562 -28.76 -18.03 -27.79
C ARG A 562 -28.05 -18.69 -28.96
N LEU A 563 -28.28 -20.00 -29.10
CA LEU A 563 -27.96 -20.76 -30.29
C LEU A 563 -29.23 -21.00 -31.12
N VAL A 564 -29.14 -20.79 -32.41
CA VAL A 564 -30.24 -21.11 -33.33
C VAL A 564 -30.17 -22.62 -33.64
N LEU A 565 -31.22 -23.35 -33.26
CA LEU A 565 -31.38 -24.78 -33.45
C LEU A 565 -32.63 -25.07 -34.26
N ASP A 566 -32.48 -25.97 -35.25
CA ASP A 566 -33.62 -26.66 -35.88
C ASP A 566 -33.86 -27.97 -35.12
N LEU A 567 -34.66 -27.90 -34.06
CA LEU A 567 -34.91 -29.03 -33.16
C LEU A 567 -35.54 -30.23 -33.86
N PRO A 568 -36.51 -30.10 -34.78
CA PRO A 568 -37.00 -31.20 -35.59
C PRO A 568 -35.89 -31.92 -36.37
N ARG A 569 -34.93 -31.19 -36.90
CA ARG A 569 -33.79 -31.75 -37.64
C ARG A 569 -32.81 -32.47 -36.74
N VAL A 570 -32.55 -31.93 -35.55
CA VAL A 570 -31.70 -32.53 -34.51
C VAL A 570 -32.28 -33.86 -34.05
N MET A 571 -33.60 -33.92 -33.84
CA MET A 571 -34.28 -35.15 -33.43
C MET A 571 -34.28 -36.25 -34.50
N ASN A 572 -34.25 -35.86 -35.77
CA ASN A 572 -34.28 -36.82 -36.90
C ASN A 572 -32.88 -37.26 -37.36
N ASN A 573 -31.82 -36.59 -36.95
CA ASN A 573 -30.47 -36.86 -37.40
C ASN A 573 -29.46 -36.83 -36.25
N LYS A 574 -29.03 -38.01 -35.79
CA LYS A 574 -28.06 -38.15 -34.67
C LYS A 574 -26.67 -37.54 -34.92
N ASN A 575 -26.37 -37.15 -36.16
CA ASN A 575 -25.10 -36.49 -36.48
C ASN A 575 -25.06 -34.97 -36.17
N TYR A 576 -26.22 -34.40 -35.79
CA TYR A 576 -26.29 -33.03 -35.27
C TYR A 576 -26.17 -33.06 -33.75
N ASP A 577 -24.95 -33.33 -33.27
CA ASP A 577 -24.64 -33.24 -31.84
C ASP A 577 -24.38 -31.77 -31.47
N VAL A 578 -25.15 -31.26 -30.52
CA VAL A 578 -25.10 -29.88 -30.05
C VAL A 578 -24.81 -29.75 -28.56
N LEU A 579 -24.67 -30.88 -27.84
CA LEU A 579 -24.35 -30.88 -26.40
C LEU A 579 -22.86 -30.94 -26.10
#